data_2614a447ae079d5a403ac697644f9fc0
#
_entry.id   2614a447ae079d5a403ac697644f9fc0
#
_cell.length_a   1.000
_cell.length_b   1.000
_cell.length_c   1.000
_cell.angle_alpha   90.00
_cell.angle_beta   90.00
_cell.angle_gamma   90.00
#
_symmetry.space_group_name_H-M   'P 1'
#
loop_
_entity.id
_entity.type
_entity.pdbx_description
1 polymer ?
#
loop_
_entity_poly.entity_id
_entity_poly.type
_entity_poly.pdbx_seq_one_letter_code
_entity_poly.pdbx_strand_id
1 'polypeptide(L)'
;MKKKSTIIALAVLVATSVSAQTVYDAANIISKDLNGTARFVGMGGAMGALGGDISTIGTNPAGIGIYRSNDAMVSFGFSSMGVESKLGSNTFNSDKNRWNFDNAGFVFSTKLGNVTTLRYVNFGFNYHKAKSFNRTMTMGGQYGLSQTDLMASQANQMYGAGMDLQQLTEKNILPYDQDRVGWLGALGWDARLFDRDDDPNNPYLSLGISPYATYKSVERGGVDQYDFNIAFNFNDRFYFGVTIGAYDVNYRKSYFYGEDMGKGDDYSISSENRINGAGWDAKFGFILRPMEDSPLRLGLAIHTPTFYKLTYTTRAAIQSNIWYVNNETGEELSLIHISEPTRLGM
;
A
#
# COMPACT_ATOMS: atom_id res chain seq x y z
N MET A 1 -20.23 -29.82 -14.80
CA MET A 1 -20.27 -29.08 -13.53
C MET A 1 -19.05 -29.33 -12.62
N LYS A 2 -18.48 -30.54 -12.55
CA LYS A 2 -17.35 -30.88 -11.64
C LYS A 2 -16.05 -30.09 -11.88
N LYS A 3 -15.70 -29.74 -13.15
CA LYS A 3 -14.47 -29.00 -13.47
C LYS A 3 -14.49 -27.52 -13.03
N LYS A 4 -15.65 -26.85 -13.02
CA LYS A 4 -15.78 -25.46 -12.57
C LYS A 4 -15.65 -25.34 -11.05
N SER A 5 -16.17 -26.33 -10.30
CA SER A 5 -16.03 -26.37 -8.83
C SER A 5 -14.57 -26.60 -8.39
N THR A 6 -13.79 -27.38 -9.18
CA THR A 6 -12.37 -27.64 -8.88
C THR A 6 -11.50 -26.38 -9.08
N ILE A 7 -11.79 -25.57 -10.10
CA ILE A 7 -11.07 -24.31 -10.35
C ILE A 7 -11.37 -23.28 -9.26
N ILE A 8 -12.63 -23.19 -8.81
CA ILE A 8 -13.02 -22.29 -7.71
C ILE A 8 -12.39 -22.75 -6.40
N ALA A 9 -12.38 -24.06 -6.12
CA ALA A 9 -11.72 -24.62 -4.94
C ALA A 9 -10.21 -24.41 -4.95
N LEU A 10 -9.54 -24.49 -6.11
CA LEU A 10 -8.13 -24.21 -6.25
C LEU A 10 -7.82 -22.70 -6.06
N ALA A 11 -8.67 -21.81 -6.56
CA ALA A 11 -8.55 -20.37 -6.36
C ALA A 11 -8.74 -19.97 -4.87
N VAL A 12 -9.63 -20.64 -4.14
CA VAL A 12 -9.84 -20.43 -2.70
C VAL A 12 -8.69 -20.98 -1.87
N LEU A 13 -8.09 -22.11 -2.26
CA LEU A 13 -6.92 -22.70 -1.56
C LEU A 13 -5.64 -21.86 -1.72
N VAL A 14 -5.47 -21.15 -2.85
CA VAL A 14 -4.35 -20.23 -3.05
C VAL A 14 -4.52 -18.94 -2.24
N ALA A 15 -5.74 -18.56 -1.90
CA ALA A 15 -6.04 -17.35 -1.10
C ALA A 15 -5.73 -17.49 0.40
N THR A 16 -5.56 -18.73 0.93
CA THR A 16 -5.38 -18.96 2.36
C THR A 16 -3.92 -18.96 2.84
N SER A 17 -2.94 -18.84 1.93
CA SER A 17 -1.52 -18.89 2.29
C SER A 17 -0.81 -17.53 2.40
N VAL A 18 -1.56 -16.41 2.41
CA VAL A 18 -0.98 -15.04 2.50
C VAL A 18 -1.42 -14.36 3.79
N SER A 19 -0.98 -14.87 4.94
CA SER A 19 -1.38 -14.31 6.24
C SER A 19 -0.43 -13.26 6.83
N ALA A 20 0.60 -12.79 6.09
CA ALA A 20 1.52 -11.75 6.56
C ALA A 20 1.23 -10.36 5.98
N GLN A 21 0.34 -10.25 4.99
CA GLN A 21 -0.03 -8.99 4.36
C GLN A 21 -1.43 -8.61 4.81
N THR A 22 -1.60 -7.39 5.32
CA THR A 22 -2.95 -6.94 5.62
C THR A 22 -3.69 -6.71 4.29
N VAL A 23 -4.96 -7.13 4.22
CA VAL A 23 -5.83 -6.88 3.07
C VAL A 23 -5.87 -5.37 2.74
N TYR A 24 -5.70 -4.52 3.75
CA TYR A 24 -5.65 -3.07 3.61
C TYR A 24 -4.40 -2.59 2.84
N ASP A 25 -3.23 -3.16 3.08
CA ASP A 25 -2.01 -2.80 2.35
C ASP A 25 -2.11 -3.22 0.89
N ALA A 26 -2.62 -4.41 0.64
CA ALA A 26 -2.89 -4.88 -0.72
C ALA A 26 -3.90 -3.97 -1.43
N ALA A 27 -5.04 -3.66 -0.81
CA ALA A 27 -6.06 -2.77 -1.36
C ALA A 27 -5.50 -1.37 -1.65
N ASN A 28 -4.62 -0.86 -0.79
CA ASN A 28 -4.00 0.44 -0.95
C ASN A 28 -3.06 0.47 -2.17
N ILE A 29 -2.27 -0.58 -2.39
CA ILE A 29 -1.33 -0.69 -3.53
C ILE A 29 -2.06 -0.89 -4.86
N ILE A 30 -3.12 -1.72 -4.90
CA ILE A 30 -3.84 -2.01 -6.15
C ILE A 30 -4.81 -0.90 -6.56
N SER A 31 -5.19 0.00 -5.64
CA SER A 31 -6.04 1.14 -5.97
C SER A 31 -5.28 2.14 -6.85
N LYS A 32 -5.92 2.61 -7.93
CA LYS A 32 -5.32 3.58 -8.85
C LYS A 32 -5.99 4.94 -8.67
N ASP A 33 -5.18 6.00 -8.75
CA ASP A 33 -5.68 7.37 -8.81
C ASP A 33 -6.04 7.71 -10.26
N LEU A 34 -7.06 8.55 -10.45
CA LEU A 34 -7.34 9.10 -11.77
C LEU A 34 -6.26 10.11 -12.13
N ASN A 35 -5.37 9.71 -13.03
CA ASN A 35 -4.23 10.51 -13.44
C ASN A 35 -3.97 10.35 -14.95
N GLY A 36 -3.34 11.35 -15.58
CA GLY A 36 -3.06 11.37 -17.00
C GLY A 36 -3.04 12.80 -17.56
N THR A 37 -3.46 12.96 -18.82
CA THR A 37 -3.62 14.29 -19.42
C THR A 37 -4.70 15.09 -18.73
N ALA A 38 -4.62 16.42 -18.78
CA ALA A 38 -5.70 17.29 -18.29
C ALA A 38 -7.05 16.97 -18.95
N ARG A 39 -7.04 16.62 -20.24
CA ARG A 39 -8.21 16.19 -20.98
C ARG A 39 -8.78 14.87 -20.43
N PHE A 40 -7.94 13.88 -20.21
CA PHE A 40 -8.34 12.58 -19.68
C PHE A 40 -8.94 12.73 -18.28
N VAL A 41 -8.26 13.46 -17.40
CA VAL A 41 -8.72 13.72 -16.03
C VAL A 41 -10.00 14.56 -16.02
N GLY A 42 -10.09 15.60 -16.85
CA GLY A 42 -11.27 16.45 -16.96
C GLY A 42 -12.53 15.71 -17.46
N MET A 43 -12.34 14.61 -18.20
CA MET A 43 -13.42 13.70 -18.63
C MET A 43 -13.67 12.55 -17.64
N GLY A 44 -13.07 12.57 -16.46
CA GLY A 44 -13.21 11.50 -15.47
C GLY A 44 -12.67 10.15 -15.95
N GLY A 45 -11.72 10.13 -16.91
CA GLY A 45 -11.20 8.90 -17.52
C GLY A 45 -12.13 8.25 -18.55
N ALA A 46 -13.28 8.86 -18.89
CA ALA A 46 -14.29 8.29 -19.78
C ALA A 46 -13.89 8.37 -21.27
N MET A 47 -12.73 7.84 -21.63
CA MET A 47 -12.17 7.88 -22.98
C MET A 47 -12.03 6.49 -23.64
N GLY A 48 -12.63 5.45 -23.10
CA GLY A 48 -12.46 4.07 -23.56
C GLY A 48 -12.91 3.79 -24.99
N ALA A 49 -13.85 4.57 -25.55
CA ALA A 49 -14.25 4.50 -26.95
C ALA A 49 -13.82 5.75 -27.75
N LEU A 50 -13.44 6.83 -27.07
CA LEU A 50 -13.08 8.09 -27.72
C LEU A 50 -11.69 8.03 -28.34
N GLY A 51 -10.68 7.57 -27.58
CA GLY A 51 -9.28 7.50 -27.98
C GLY A 51 -8.67 8.87 -28.35
N GLY A 52 -7.51 8.84 -29.01
CA GLY A 52 -6.80 10.04 -29.43
C GLY A 52 -6.27 10.88 -28.25
N ASP A 53 -5.89 10.18 -27.19
CA ASP A 53 -5.23 10.72 -26.03
C ASP A 53 -4.26 9.66 -25.48
N ILE A 54 -3.05 10.06 -25.15
CA ILE A 54 -1.99 9.12 -24.75
C ILE A 54 -2.34 8.36 -23.46
N SER A 55 -3.12 8.98 -22.57
CA SER A 55 -3.56 8.34 -21.33
C SER A 55 -4.49 7.15 -21.56
N THR A 56 -5.07 7.03 -22.76
CA THR A 56 -5.91 5.87 -23.13
C THR A 56 -5.11 4.57 -23.24
N ILE A 57 -3.79 4.61 -23.37
CA ILE A 57 -2.91 3.44 -23.36
C ILE A 57 -3.20 2.55 -22.15
N GLY A 58 -3.43 3.16 -21.00
CA GLY A 58 -3.69 2.46 -19.74
C GLY A 58 -5.12 1.92 -19.60
N THR A 59 -6.09 2.41 -20.38
CA THR A 59 -7.51 2.05 -20.26
C THR A 59 -8.04 1.27 -21.47
N ASN A 60 -7.85 1.77 -22.68
CA ASN A 60 -8.17 1.06 -23.92
C ASN A 60 -7.04 1.26 -24.93
N PRO A 61 -6.16 0.29 -25.13
CA PRO A 61 -5.03 0.33 -26.05
C PRO A 61 -5.37 0.75 -27.47
N ALA A 62 -6.56 0.41 -27.97
CA ALA A 62 -7.01 0.77 -29.32
C ALA A 62 -7.14 2.29 -29.52
N GLY A 63 -7.23 3.08 -28.43
CA GLY A 63 -7.30 4.53 -28.48
C GLY A 63 -6.11 5.19 -29.15
N ILE A 64 -4.94 4.54 -29.11
CA ILE A 64 -3.72 4.99 -29.81
C ILE A 64 -3.83 4.76 -31.31
N GLY A 65 -4.63 3.81 -31.77
CA GLY A 65 -4.86 3.57 -33.19
C GLY A 65 -5.56 4.73 -33.93
N ILE A 66 -6.11 5.69 -33.19
CA ILE A 66 -6.78 6.87 -33.75
C ILE A 66 -5.79 7.96 -34.18
N TYR A 67 -4.55 7.94 -33.65
CA TYR A 67 -3.52 8.89 -34.03
C TYR A 67 -3.14 8.76 -35.50
N ARG A 68 -2.96 9.92 -36.16
CA ARG A 68 -2.57 10.05 -37.56
C ARG A 68 -1.28 10.84 -37.75
N SER A 69 -0.73 11.35 -36.66
CA SER A 69 0.54 12.08 -36.59
C SER A 69 1.26 11.72 -35.31
N ASN A 70 2.55 11.97 -35.29
CA ASN A 70 3.35 11.83 -34.07
C ASN A 70 2.88 12.85 -33.04
N ASP A 71 2.92 12.44 -31.79
CA ASP A 71 2.55 13.27 -30.65
C ASP A 71 3.48 12.98 -29.46
N ALA A 72 3.74 14.00 -28.66
CA ALA A 72 4.50 13.86 -27.43
C ALA A 72 3.93 14.82 -26.38
N MET A 73 3.88 14.36 -25.15
CA MET A 73 3.31 15.15 -24.08
C MET A 73 3.99 14.91 -22.75
N VAL A 74 3.89 15.93 -21.91
CA VAL A 74 4.32 15.93 -20.51
C VAL A 74 3.24 16.66 -19.71
N SER A 75 2.88 16.14 -18.54
CA SER A 75 1.98 16.82 -17.63
C SER A 75 2.52 16.84 -16.20
N PHE A 76 2.22 17.94 -15.52
CA PHE A 76 2.53 18.15 -14.12
C PHE A 76 1.22 18.44 -13.40
N GLY A 77 1.07 17.89 -12.21
CA GLY A 77 -0.08 18.14 -11.36
C GLY A 77 0.33 18.77 -10.04
N PHE A 78 -0.62 19.42 -9.43
CA PHE A 78 -0.53 19.88 -8.06
C PHE A 78 -1.63 19.20 -7.26
N SER A 79 -1.24 18.51 -6.18
CA SER A 79 -2.19 17.87 -5.28
C SER A 79 -2.12 18.50 -3.89
N SER A 80 -3.30 18.77 -3.34
CA SER A 80 -3.48 19.17 -1.94
C SER A 80 -4.29 18.09 -1.25
N MET A 81 -3.74 17.50 -0.19
CA MET A 81 -4.41 16.47 0.59
C MET A 81 -4.58 16.95 2.02
N GLY A 82 -5.83 17.11 2.46
CA GLY A 82 -6.19 17.36 3.84
C GLY A 82 -6.66 16.08 4.53
N VAL A 83 -6.20 15.85 5.74
CA VAL A 83 -6.63 14.75 6.61
C VAL A 83 -7.16 15.36 7.91
N GLU A 84 -8.44 15.14 8.18
CA GLU A 84 -9.05 15.43 9.47
C GLU A 84 -9.13 14.13 10.29
N SER A 85 -8.61 14.13 11.50
CA SER A 85 -8.64 13.01 12.42
C SER A 85 -9.36 13.42 13.70
N LYS A 86 -10.26 12.56 14.18
CA LYS A 86 -11.03 12.81 15.41
C LYS A 86 -10.82 11.67 16.40
N LEU A 87 -10.54 12.03 17.64
CA LEU A 87 -10.46 11.11 18.76
C LEU A 87 -11.13 11.76 19.99
N GLY A 88 -12.30 11.24 20.36
CA GLY A 88 -13.15 11.91 21.37
C GLY A 88 -13.55 13.30 20.92
N SER A 89 -13.26 14.32 21.75
CA SER A 89 -13.51 15.73 21.44
C SER A 89 -12.38 16.40 20.65
N ASN A 90 -11.23 15.74 20.49
CA ASN A 90 -10.07 16.31 19.83
C ASN A 90 -10.14 16.13 18.34
N THR A 91 -9.87 17.19 17.59
CA THR A 91 -9.80 17.19 16.12
C THR A 91 -8.43 17.68 15.68
N PHE A 92 -7.79 16.93 14.81
CA PHE A 92 -6.48 17.27 14.24
C PHE A 92 -6.59 17.36 12.74
N ASN A 93 -6.04 18.42 12.17
CA ASN A 93 -5.97 18.64 10.73
C ASN A 93 -4.52 18.55 10.28
N SER A 94 -4.29 17.86 9.20
CA SER A 94 -2.97 17.72 8.57
C SER A 94 -3.10 17.93 7.08
N ASP A 95 -2.55 19.03 6.58
CA ASP A 95 -2.56 19.35 5.15
C ASP A 95 -1.20 19.08 4.52
N LYS A 96 -1.22 18.56 3.31
CA LYS A 96 -0.01 18.31 2.56
C LYS A 96 -0.16 18.64 1.09
N ASN A 97 0.66 19.58 0.65
CA ASN A 97 0.72 20.03 -0.72
C ASN A 97 1.93 19.43 -1.44
N ARG A 98 1.75 19.03 -2.70
CA ARG A 98 2.83 18.48 -3.51
C ARG A 98 2.65 18.76 -4.99
N TRP A 99 3.75 19.12 -5.65
CA TRP A 99 3.87 19.03 -7.09
C TRP A 99 4.22 17.60 -7.50
N ASN A 100 3.52 17.10 -8.50
CA ASN A 100 3.73 15.77 -9.04
C ASN A 100 4.11 15.86 -10.51
N PHE A 101 5.04 15.01 -10.92
CA PHE A 101 5.19 14.64 -12.31
C PHE A 101 4.19 13.54 -12.61
N ASP A 102 3.17 13.85 -13.37
CA ASP A 102 2.00 12.97 -13.49
C ASP A 102 2.12 12.02 -14.66
N ASN A 103 2.57 12.55 -15.81
CA ASN A 103 2.54 11.79 -17.05
C ASN A 103 3.58 12.31 -18.04
N ALA A 104 4.19 11.39 -18.80
CA ALA A 104 5.00 11.70 -19.97
C ALA A 104 4.92 10.56 -20.97
N GLY A 105 4.79 10.91 -22.24
CA GLY A 105 4.71 9.88 -23.24
C GLY A 105 4.81 10.41 -24.66
N PHE A 106 4.86 9.48 -25.60
CA PHE A 106 4.88 9.77 -27.02
C PHE A 106 4.15 8.72 -27.83
N VAL A 107 3.71 9.12 -29.01
CA VAL A 107 3.11 8.25 -30.03
C VAL A 107 3.83 8.49 -31.35
N PHE A 108 4.31 7.42 -31.95
CA PHE A 108 4.78 7.39 -33.33
C PHE A 108 3.72 6.78 -34.22
N SER A 109 3.21 7.56 -35.18
CA SER A 109 2.18 7.15 -36.12
C SER A 109 2.76 6.93 -37.51
N THR A 110 2.71 5.72 -38.00
CA THR A 110 3.22 5.34 -39.31
C THR A 110 2.05 5.05 -40.23
N LYS A 111 1.92 5.86 -41.30
CA LYS A 111 0.94 5.62 -42.36
C LYS A 111 1.44 4.60 -43.35
N LEU A 112 0.71 3.52 -43.55
CA LEU A 112 1.05 2.47 -44.52
C LEU A 112 0.49 2.72 -45.91
N GLY A 113 -0.72 3.31 -46.00
CA GLY A 113 -1.32 3.64 -47.30
C GLY A 113 -2.72 4.23 -47.16
N ASN A 114 -3.24 4.71 -48.30
CA ASN A 114 -4.61 5.24 -48.42
C ASN A 114 -5.61 4.20 -48.88
N VAL A 115 -5.14 3.17 -49.58
CA VAL A 115 -5.96 2.14 -50.23
C VAL A 115 -5.89 0.79 -49.51
N THR A 116 -4.89 0.61 -48.64
CA THR A 116 -4.72 -0.61 -47.86
C THR A 116 -5.74 -0.67 -46.72
N THR A 117 -6.23 -1.88 -46.39
CA THR A 117 -7.12 -2.11 -45.26
C THR A 117 -6.48 -1.66 -43.95
N LEU A 118 -5.21 -1.97 -43.73
CA LEU A 118 -4.41 -1.45 -42.60
C LEU A 118 -3.82 -0.10 -43.01
N ARG A 119 -4.35 0.98 -42.44
CA ARG A 119 -3.98 2.35 -42.79
C ARG A 119 -2.84 2.91 -41.96
N TYR A 120 -2.85 2.62 -40.68
CA TYR A 120 -1.83 3.12 -39.72
C TYR A 120 -1.41 2.02 -38.76
N VAL A 121 -0.13 2.06 -38.40
CA VAL A 121 0.45 1.33 -37.28
C VAL A 121 1.06 2.37 -36.35
N ASN A 122 0.64 2.39 -35.10
CA ASN A 122 1.05 3.35 -34.10
C ASN A 122 1.78 2.65 -32.95
N PHE A 123 2.89 3.21 -32.54
CA PHE A 123 3.63 2.80 -31.35
C PHE A 123 3.47 3.89 -30.29
N GLY A 124 3.11 3.52 -29.08
CA GLY A 124 2.96 4.42 -27.96
C GLY A 124 3.79 3.99 -26.77
N PHE A 125 4.34 4.96 -26.09
CA PHE A 125 4.91 4.79 -24.76
C PHE A 125 4.30 5.82 -23.84
N ASN A 126 3.95 5.40 -22.63
CA ASN A 126 3.44 6.31 -21.61
C ASN A 126 3.96 5.93 -20.24
N TYR A 127 4.56 6.89 -19.56
CA TYR A 127 4.76 6.86 -18.12
C TYR A 127 3.62 7.60 -17.45
N HIS A 128 3.03 7.03 -16.42
CA HIS A 128 2.15 7.78 -15.54
C HIS A 128 2.23 7.27 -14.09
N LYS A 129 1.98 8.19 -13.17
CA LYS A 129 1.88 7.86 -11.75
C LYS A 129 0.50 7.26 -11.46
N ALA A 130 0.44 5.94 -11.34
CA ALA A 130 -0.81 5.22 -11.12
C ALA A 130 -1.37 5.44 -9.70
N LYS A 131 -0.48 5.67 -8.70
CA LYS A 131 -0.86 5.96 -7.31
C LYS A 131 0.18 6.84 -6.65
N SER A 132 -0.29 7.81 -5.85
CA SER A 132 0.58 8.64 -5.01
C SER A 132 0.26 8.43 -3.53
N PHE A 133 1.26 8.00 -2.76
CA PHE A 133 1.19 7.91 -1.30
C PHE A 133 1.84 9.14 -0.70
N ASN A 134 1.03 10.11 -0.31
CA ASN A 134 1.54 11.37 0.24
C ASN A 134 0.58 11.89 1.30
N ARG A 135 0.46 11.14 2.39
CA ARG A 135 -0.48 11.43 3.46
C ARG A 135 0.24 11.56 4.80
N THR A 136 -0.18 12.54 5.58
CA THR A 136 0.20 12.68 6.99
C THR A 136 -1.06 12.66 7.81
N MET A 137 -1.06 11.91 8.90
CA MET A 137 -2.16 11.82 9.85
C MET A 137 -1.61 11.97 11.25
N THR A 138 -2.26 12.80 12.06
CA THR A 138 -1.93 12.98 13.47
C THR A 138 -3.22 12.88 14.27
N MET A 139 -3.21 12.17 15.36
CA MET A 139 -4.29 12.16 16.33
C MET A 139 -3.74 12.00 17.74
N GLY A 140 -4.50 12.43 18.74
CA GLY A 140 -4.13 12.30 20.15
C GLY A 140 -5.31 12.57 21.06
N GLY A 141 -5.30 11.97 22.22
CA GLY A 141 -6.36 12.14 23.19
C GLY A 141 -6.40 11.03 24.22
N GLN A 142 -7.39 11.14 25.10
CA GLN A 142 -7.72 10.07 26.04
C GLN A 142 -8.42 8.94 25.29
N TYR A 143 -7.86 7.75 25.36
CA TYR A 143 -8.32 6.62 24.58
C TYR A 143 -9.06 5.58 25.43
N GLY A 144 -8.79 5.54 26.73
CA GLY A 144 -9.42 4.60 27.66
C GLY A 144 -8.93 3.15 27.51
N LEU A 145 -7.92 2.94 26.67
CA LEU A 145 -7.24 1.68 26.43
C LEU A 145 -5.73 1.95 26.34
N SER A 146 -4.91 0.95 26.58
CA SER A 146 -3.47 1.03 26.36
C SER A 146 -3.03 -0.02 25.33
N GLN A 147 -2.00 0.28 24.59
CA GLN A 147 -1.39 -0.72 23.71
C GLN A 147 -0.66 -1.82 24.50
N THR A 148 -0.34 -1.56 25.77
CA THR A 148 0.20 -2.58 26.68
C THR A 148 -0.77 -3.74 26.88
N ASP A 149 -2.11 -3.51 26.80
CA ASP A 149 -3.11 -4.58 26.83
C ASP A 149 -2.96 -5.53 25.64
N LEU A 150 -2.70 -4.98 24.44
CA LEU A 150 -2.47 -5.77 23.25
C LEU A 150 -1.14 -6.53 23.33
N MET A 151 -0.10 -5.91 23.89
CA MET A 151 1.21 -6.52 24.11
C MET A 151 1.11 -7.71 25.06
N ALA A 152 0.48 -7.52 26.23
CA ALA A 152 0.24 -8.58 27.21
C ALA A 152 -0.66 -9.70 26.64
N SER A 153 -1.70 -9.35 25.88
CA SER A 153 -2.55 -10.33 25.19
C SER A 153 -1.77 -11.18 24.20
N GLN A 154 -0.86 -10.59 23.40
CA GLN A 154 0.01 -11.34 22.50
C GLN A 154 0.97 -12.24 23.27
N ALA A 155 1.56 -11.76 24.37
CA ALA A 155 2.43 -12.55 25.23
C ALA A 155 1.68 -13.76 25.83
N ASN A 156 0.44 -13.58 26.28
CA ASN A 156 -0.42 -14.68 26.77
C ASN A 156 -0.79 -15.67 25.66
N GLN A 157 -1.03 -15.21 24.44
CA GLN A 157 -1.24 -16.12 23.29
C GLN A 157 0.01 -16.96 22.99
N MET A 158 1.20 -16.34 23.06
CA MET A 158 2.47 -17.07 22.91
C MET A 158 2.66 -18.09 24.02
N TYR A 159 2.38 -17.71 25.26
CA TYR A 159 2.43 -18.61 26.41
C TYR A 159 1.50 -19.82 26.23
N GLY A 160 0.24 -19.61 25.84
CA GLY A 160 -0.72 -20.66 25.53
C GLY A 160 -0.29 -21.57 24.37
N ALA A 161 0.58 -21.08 23.47
CA ALA A 161 1.20 -21.87 22.41
C ALA A 161 2.51 -22.56 22.84
N GLY A 162 2.88 -22.50 24.13
CA GLY A 162 4.07 -23.13 24.70
C GLY A 162 5.35 -22.28 24.60
N MET A 163 5.23 -20.98 24.31
CA MET A 163 6.34 -20.04 24.24
C MET A 163 6.24 -19.01 25.36
N ASP A 164 7.06 -19.17 26.38
CA ASP A 164 7.13 -18.27 27.53
C ASP A 164 8.27 -17.26 27.34
N LEU A 165 7.95 -15.97 27.26
CA LEU A 165 8.93 -14.89 27.04
C LEU A 165 9.96 -14.82 28.18
N GLN A 166 9.55 -15.07 29.43
CA GLN A 166 10.46 -15.11 30.54
C GLN A 166 11.51 -16.22 30.37
N GLN A 167 11.05 -17.44 30.03
CA GLN A 167 11.97 -18.56 29.82
C GLN A 167 12.90 -18.37 28.62
N LEU A 168 12.42 -17.70 27.55
CA LEU A 168 13.26 -17.35 26.41
C LEU A 168 14.37 -16.37 26.85
N THR A 169 14.02 -15.37 27.65
CA THR A 169 14.97 -14.40 28.18
C THR A 169 16.00 -15.06 29.11
N GLU A 170 15.57 -15.90 30.04
CA GLU A 170 16.47 -16.66 30.94
C GLU A 170 17.45 -17.58 30.19
N LYS A 171 17.00 -18.15 29.07
CA LYS A 171 17.85 -18.99 28.22
C LYS A 171 18.68 -18.20 27.21
N ASN A 172 18.61 -16.88 27.23
CA ASN A 172 19.26 -15.98 26.27
C ASN A 172 18.89 -16.31 24.81
N ILE A 173 17.64 -16.72 24.58
CA ILE A 173 17.06 -16.97 23.24
C ILE A 173 16.33 -15.73 22.79
N LEU A 174 16.68 -15.20 21.62
CA LEU A 174 15.99 -14.05 21.04
C LEU A 174 14.57 -14.44 20.63
N PRO A 175 13.52 -13.81 21.20
CA PRO A 175 12.14 -14.14 20.85
C PRO A 175 11.85 -13.95 19.37
N TYR A 176 12.51 -12.98 18.72
CA TYR A 176 12.28 -12.60 17.32
C TYR A 176 12.73 -13.67 16.31
N ASP A 177 13.58 -14.59 16.70
CA ASP A 177 14.06 -15.69 15.85
C ASP A 177 13.14 -16.93 15.93
N GLN A 178 12.08 -16.85 16.73
CA GLN A 178 11.14 -17.96 16.91
C GLN A 178 9.90 -17.80 16.00
N ASP A 179 9.49 -18.88 15.37
CA ASP A 179 8.23 -18.94 14.65
C ASP A 179 7.04 -18.69 15.60
N ARG A 180 6.04 -17.93 15.14
CA ARG A 180 4.81 -17.61 15.88
C ARG A 180 4.95 -16.61 17.03
N VAL A 181 6.05 -15.92 17.15
CA VAL A 181 6.19 -14.84 18.13
C VAL A 181 5.48 -13.59 17.64
N GLY A 182 4.61 -13.03 18.48
CA GLY A 182 4.04 -11.70 18.28
C GLY A 182 5.10 -10.64 18.57
N TRP A 183 5.66 -10.03 17.52
CA TRP A 183 6.78 -9.07 17.66
C TRP A 183 6.48 -7.92 18.62
N LEU A 184 5.21 -7.47 18.69
CA LEU A 184 4.80 -6.38 19.58
C LEU A 184 4.82 -6.83 21.06
N GLY A 185 4.39 -8.08 21.35
CA GLY A 185 4.51 -8.67 22.68
C GLY A 185 5.97 -8.83 23.11
N ALA A 186 6.85 -9.31 22.21
CA ALA A 186 8.27 -9.43 22.50
C ALA A 186 8.93 -8.07 22.76
N LEU A 187 8.63 -7.05 21.94
CA LEU A 187 9.10 -5.68 22.15
C LEU A 187 8.62 -5.09 23.50
N GLY A 188 7.35 -5.30 23.82
CA GLY A 188 6.78 -4.81 25.08
C GLY A 188 7.42 -5.49 26.29
N TRP A 189 7.75 -6.79 26.20
CA TRP A 189 8.47 -7.51 27.22
C TRP A 189 9.88 -6.97 27.43
N ASP A 190 10.64 -6.80 26.36
CA ASP A 190 12.00 -6.23 26.42
C ASP A 190 11.98 -4.81 27.00
N ALA A 191 10.95 -4.03 26.71
CA ALA A 191 10.79 -2.66 27.18
C ALA A 191 10.09 -2.54 28.57
N ARG A 192 9.81 -3.68 29.22
CA ARG A 192 9.14 -3.72 30.53
C ARG A 192 7.77 -3.02 30.57
N LEU A 193 6.98 -3.14 29.50
CA LEU A 193 5.67 -2.52 29.35
C LEU A 193 4.50 -3.38 29.86
N PHE A 194 4.78 -4.52 30.42
CA PHE A 194 3.85 -5.39 31.09
C PHE A 194 4.61 -6.33 32.03
N ASP A 195 3.93 -6.78 33.05
CA ASP A 195 4.48 -7.61 34.10
C ASP A 195 3.99 -9.05 34.01
N ARG A 196 4.58 -9.92 34.84
CA ARG A 196 4.16 -11.31 35.01
C ARG A 196 3.51 -11.49 36.38
N ASP A 197 2.37 -12.21 36.37
CA ASP A 197 1.63 -12.65 37.54
C ASP A 197 1.66 -14.19 37.65
N ASP A 198 1.19 -14.71 38.76
CA ASP A 198 1.12 -16.14 39.07
C ASP A 198 -0.09 -16.86 38.44
N ASP A 199 -0.90 -16.17 37.61
CA ASP A 199 -2.01 -16.81 36.89
C ASP A 199 -1.47 -17.81 35.84
N PRO A 200 -1.74 -19.11 36.00
CA PRO A 200 -1.19 -20.14 35.10
C PRO A 200 -1.77 -20.08 33.69
N ASN A 201 -2.90 -19.37 33.46
CA ASN A 201 -3.55 -19.27 32.16
C ASN A 201 -3.19 -17.99 31.41
N ASN A 202 -3.02 -16.87 32.12
CA ASN A 202 -2.74 -15.56 31.56
C ASN A 202 -1.67 -14.84 32.40
N PRO A 203 -0.42 -15.30 32.38
CA PRO A 203 0.60 -14.81 33.28
C PRO A 203 1.08 -13.38 32.98
N TYR A 204 0.71 -12.80 31.84
CA TYR A 204 1.17 -11.47 31.46
C TYR A 204 0.06 -10.44 31.65
N LEU A 205 0.33 -9.42 32.44
CA LEU A 205 -0.59 -8.33 32.80
C LEU A 205 -0.12 -6.99 32.27
N SER A 206 -1.02 -6.21 31.68
CA SER A 206 -0.72 -4.87 31.21
C SER A 206 -0.52 -3.87 32.35
N LEU A 207 0.14 -2.74 32.06
CA LEU A 207 0.33 -1.64 33.01
C LEU A 207 -0.96 -0.83 33.27
N GLY A 208 -2.05 -1.13 32.56
CA GLY A 208 -3.33 -0.47 32.72
C GLY A 208 -3.62 0.57 31.64
N ILE A 209 -4.52 1.51 31.97
CA ILE A 209 -5.08 2.46 31.00
C ILE A 209 -4.17 3.70 30.90
N SER A 210 -3.81 4.07 29.68
CA SER A 210 -3.09 5.32 29.41
C SER A 210 -4.02 6.53 29.54
N PRO A 211 -3.64 7.57 30.27
CA PRO A 211 -4.35 8.84 30.31
C PRO A 211 -4.36 9.57 28.97
N TYR A 212 -3.31 9.47 28.19
CA TYR A 212 -3.21 10.16 26.91
C TYR A 212 -2.33 9.38 25.92
N ALA A 213 -2.84 9.19 24.69
CA ALA A 213 -2.09 8.59 23.60
C ALA A 213 -1.93 9.54 22.40
N THR A 214 -0.80 9.45 21.72
CA THR A 214 -0.49 10.22 20.52
C THR A 214 -0.14 9.26 19.39
N TYR A 215 -0.70 9.48 18.21
CA TYR A 215 -0.38 8.75 16.99
C TYR A 215 -0.06 9.72 15.86
N LYS A 216 1.04 9.46 15.17
CA LYS A 216 1.43 10.17 13.95
C LYS A 216 1.87 9.18 12.89
N SER A 217 1.30 9.28 11.69
CA SER A 217 1.75 8.48 10.56
C SER A 217 2.06 9.35 9.34
N VAL A 218 3.07 8.92 8.58
CA VAL A 218 3.50 9.57 7.34
C VAL A 218 3.63 8.49 6.28
N GLU A 219 2.86 8.62 5.21
CA GLU A 219 2.94 7.77 4.04
C GLU A 219 3.60 8.52 2.89
N ARG A 220 4.49 7.84 2.17
CA ARG A 220 5.26 8.40 1.03
C ARG A 220 5.44 7.34 -0.05
N GLY A 221 5.72 7.85 -1.28
CA GLY A 221 6.03 7.00 -2.43
C GLY A 221 4.90 6.97 -3.44
N GLY A 222 4.83 5.90 -4.22
CA GLY A 222 3.82 5.75 -5.26
C GLY A 222 3.91 4.41 -5.97
N VAL A 223 3.03 4.26 -6.93
CA VAL A 223 3.09 3.22 -7.96
C VAL A 223 3.25 3.93 -9.30
N ASP A 224 4.38 3.70 -9.94
CA ASP A 224 4.70 4.21 -11.25
C ASP A 224 4.36 3.15 -12.30
N GLN A 225 3.70 3.55 -13.38
CA GLN A 225 3.30 2.65 -14.48
C GLN A 225 3.95 3.10 -15.79
N TYR A 226 4.50 2.14 -16.51
CA TYR A 226 5.15 2.28 -17.80
C TYR A 226 4.39 1.40 -18.81
N ASP A 227 3.71 2.01 -19.76
CA ASP A 227 2.91 1.31 -20.76
C ASP A 227 3.59 1.37 -22.13
N PHE A 228 3.79 0.21 -22.73
CA PHE A 228 4.27 0.04 -24.10
C PHE A 228 3.13 -0.46 -24.96
N ASN A 229 2.81 0.27 -26.03
CA ASN A 229 1.64 0.02 -26.85
C ASN A 229 1.99 -0.16 -28.31
N ILE A 230 1.26 -1.06 -28.96
CA ILE A 230 1.15 -1.12 -30.41
C ILE A 230 -0.34 -1.10 -30.77
N ALA A 231 -0.72 -0.23 -31.70
CA ALA A 231 -2.11 -0.12 -32.14
C ALA A 231 -2.22 -0.03 -33.67
N PHE A 232 -3.31 -0.56 -34.17
CA PHE A 232 -3.58 -0.72 -35.61
C PHE A 232 -4.89 0.00 -35.94
N ASN A 233 -4.89 0.64 -37.09
CA ASN A 233 -6.06 1.31 -37.64
C ASN A 233 -6.46 0.64 -38.97
N PHE A 234 -7.61 0.03 -39.00
CA PHE A 234 -8.19 -0.62 -40.16
C PHE A 234 -9.32 0.25 -40.74
N ASN A 235 -9.10 0.82 -41.90
CA ASN A 235 -10.07 1.63 -42.68
C ASN A 235 -10.69 2.79 -41.91
N ASP A 236 -10.04 3.31 -40.84
CA ASP A 236 -10.60 4.33 -39.96
C ASP A 236 -11.93 3.94 -39.27
N ARG A 237 -12.22 2.63 -39.25
CA ARG A 237 -13.47 2.06 -38.72
C ARG A 237 -13.22 1.09 -37.57
N PHE A 238 -12.19 0.26 -37.68
CA PHE A 238 -11.84 -0.69 -36.64
C PHE A 238 -10.41 -0.42 -36.16
N TYR A 239 -10.28 -0.31 -34.86
CA TYR A 239 -9.00 -0.09 -34.18
C TYR A 239 -8.76 -1.20 -33.19
N PHE A 240 -7.55 -1.73 -33.20
CA PHE A 240 -7.09 -2.77 -32.29
C PHE A 240 -5.79 -2.32 -31.64
N GLY A 241 -5.61 -2.57 -30.38
CA GLY A 241 -4.38 -2.23 -29.67
C GLY A 241 -4.03 -3.24 -28.57
N VAL A 242 -2.74 -3.36 -28.33
CA VAL A 242 -2.18 -4.17 -27.25
C VAL A 242 -1.23 -3.30 -26.46
N THR A 243 -1.32 -3.38 -25.13
CA THR A 243 -0.40 -2.73 -24.20
C THR A 243 0.19 -3.76 -23.26
N ILE A 244 1.49 -3.67 -23.03
CA ILE A 244 2.17 -4.31 -21.89
C ILE A 244 2.49 -3.22 -20.89
N GLY A 245 1.95 -3.36 -19.69
CA GLY A 245 2.21 -2.46 -18.56
C GLY A 245 3.25 -3.05 -17.63
N ALA A 246 4.24 -2.23 -17.26
CA ALA A 246 5.20 -2.52 -16.20
C ALA A 246 4.96 -1.55 -15.04
N TYR A 247 5.07 -2.05 -13.82
CA TYR A 247 4.80 -1.28 -12.61
C TYR A 247 6.02 -1.29 -11.70
N ASP A 248 6.33 -0.14 -11.12
CA ASP A 248 7.28 0.00 -10.02
C ASP A 248 6.55 0.48 -8.77
N VAL A 249 6.68 -0.29 -7.69
CA VAL A 249 6.02 -0.01 -6.41
C VAL A 249 7.07 0.43 -5.41
N ASN A 250 6.90 1.63 -4.88
CA ASN A 250 7.71 2.16 -3.79
C ASN A 250 6.76 2.79 -2.77
N TYR A 251 6.50 2.07 -1.69
CA TYR A 251 5.65 2.53 -0.60
C TYR A 251 6.39 2.50 0.71
N ARG A 252 6.28 3.58 1.47
CA ARG A 252 6.86 3.71 2.80
C ARG A 252 5.85 4.35 3.74
N LYS A 253 5.57 3.66 4.84
CA LYS A 253 4.77 4.16 5.94
C LYS A 253 5.62 4.18 7.20
N SER A 254 5.79 5.35 7.77
CA SER A 254 6.40 5.52 9.08
C SER A 254 5.33 5.95 10.07
N TYR A 255 5.29 5.36 11.24
CA TYR A 255 4.42 5.82 12.30
C TYR A 255 5.17 5.93 13.64
N PHE A 256 4.68 6.85 14.43
CA PHE A 256 5.04 7.04 15.81
C PHE A 256 3.77 6.90 16.65
N TYR A 257 3.85 6.11 17.70
CA TYR A 257 2.81 5.98 18.70
C TYR A 257 3.44 6.18 20.07
N GLY A 258 2.84 7.02 20.91
CA GLY A 258 3.32 7.26 22.27
C GLY A 258 2.15 7.26 23.24
N GLU A 259 2.37 6.73 24.43
CA GLU A 259 1.46 6.81 25.57
C GLU A 259 2.15 7.48 26.74
N ASP A 260 1.43 8.41 27.34
CA ASP A 260 1.74 8.99 28.65
C ASP A 260 0.94 8.19 29.69
N MET A 261 1.62 7.46 30.55
CA MET A 261 1.03 6.65 31.61
C MET A 261 0.79 7.44 32.89
N GLY A 262 1.22 8.71 32.91
CA GLY A 262 1.16 9.60 34.07
C GLY A 262 2.38 9.45 34.98
N LYS A 263 2.56 10.40 35.89
CA LYS A 263 3.66 10.46 36.86
C LYS A 263 5.08 10.51 36.25
N GLY A 264 5.21 10.83 34.99
CA GLY A 264 6.47 10.83 34.26
C GLY A 264 6.82 9.52 33.57
N ASP A 265 5.95 8.52 33.69
CA ASP A 265 6.07 7.27 32.94
C ASP A 265 5.52 7.45 31.54
N ASP A 266 6.33 7.16 30.54
CA ASP A 266 5.93 7.21 29.15
C ASP A 266 6.64 6.15 28.32
N TYR A 267 6.04 5.79 27.19
CA TYR A 267 6.72 4.98 26.20
C TYR A 267 6.31 5.39 24.78
N SER A 268 7.15 5.04 23.83
CA SER A 268 6.84 5.27 22.43
C SER A 268 7.31 4.13 21.54
N ILE A 269 6.55 3.91 20.47
CA ILE A 269 6.84 2.94 19.41
C ILE A 269 7.02 3.71 18.11
N SER A 270 8.16 3.51 17.48
CA SER A 270 8.42 3.96 16.11
C SER A 270 8.47 2.78 15.19
N SER A 271 7.75 2.83 14.08
CA SER A 271 7.80 1.76 13.07
C SER A 271 7.88 2.30 11.66
N GLU A 272 8.59 1.58 10.82
CA GLU A 272 8.68 1.84 9.39
C GLU A 272 8.34 0.57 8.62
N ASN A 273 7.29 0.66 7.78
CA ASN A 273 6.93 -0.37 6.83
C ASN A 273 7.29 0.12 5.42
N ARG A 274 8.05 -0.69 4.69
CA ARG A 274 8.45 -0.42 3.32
C ARG A 274 8.03 -1.57 2.43
N ILE A 275 7.39 -1.23 1.30
CA ILE A 275 6.98 -2.19 0.28
C ILE A 275 7.58 -1.73 -1.04
N ASN A 276 8.47 -2.55 -1.59
CA ASN A 276 9.10 -2.29 -2.89
C ASN A 276 8.91 -3.49 -3.79
N GLY A 277 8.81 -3.24 -5.08
CA GLY A 277 8.79 -4.31 -6.05
C GLY A 277 8.27 -3.87 -7.40
N ALA A 278 8.09 -4.83 -8.27
CA ALA A 278 7.65 -4.63 -9.63
C ALA A 278 6.43 -5.48 -9.95
N GLY A 279 5.69 -5.05 -10.96
CA GLY A 279 4.55 -5.80 -11.49
C GLY A 279 4.45 -5.65 -13.00
N TRP A 280 3.59 -6.45 -13.61
CA TRP A 280 3.27 -6.35 -15.02
C TRP A 280 1.84 -6.79 -15.30
N ASP A 281 1.26 -6.26 -16.37
CA ASP A 281 -0.02 -6.70 -16.93
C ASP A 281 -0.01 -6.61 -18.46
N ALA A 282 -1.05 -7.17 -19.09
CA ALA A 282 -1.32 -7.01 -20.50
C ALA A 282 -2.76 -6.54 -20.72
N LYS A 283 -2.94 -5.65 -21.70
CA LYS A 283 -4.23 -5.05 -22.01
C LYS A 283 -4.50 -5.18 -23.50
N PHE A 284 -5.73 -5.52 -23.87
CA PHE A 284 -6.20 -5.63 -25.24
C PHE A 284 -7.36 -4.65 -25.42
N GLY A 285 -7.33 -3.90 -26.50
CA GLY A 285 -8.33 -2.88 -26.78
C GLY A 285 -8.92 -2.99 -28.16
N PHE A 286 -10.19 -2.65 -28.26
CA PHE A 286 -10.94 -2.60 -29.51
C PHE A 286 -11.78 -1.33 -29.54
N ILE A 287 -11.82 -0.63 -30.69
CA ILE A 287 -12.75 0.45 -30.97
C ILE A 287 -13.34 0.21 -32.35
N LEU A 288 -14.65 0.30 -32.45
CA LEU A 288 -15.40 0.13 -33.70
C LEU A 288 -16.25 1.37 -33.97
N ARG A 289 -16.21 1.87 -35.21
CA ARG A 289 -17.15 2.82 -35.78
C ARG A 289 -18.09 2.08 -36.72
N PRO A 290 -19.29 1.73 -36.26
CA PRO A 290 -20.19 0.88 -37.08
C PRO A 290 -20.71 1.58 -38.33
N MET A 291 -20.88 2.89 -38.28
CA MET A 291 -21.41 3.71 -39.39
C MET A 291 -20.42 4.83 -39.74
N GLU A 292 -20.25 5.10 -41.06
CA GLU A 292 -19.32 6.12 -41.55
C GLU A 292 -19.80 7.53 -41.23
N ASP A 293 -21.10 7.77 -41.37
CA ASP A 293 -21.72 9.09 -41.21
C ASP A 293 -22.06 9.42 -39.75
N SER A 294 -21.82 8.49 -38.82
CA SER A 294 -22.12 8.69 -37.40
C SER A 294 -20.86 8.84 -36.56
N PRO A 295 -20.85 9.76 -35.58
CA PRO A 295 -19.75 9.85 -34.62
C PRO A 295 -19.75 8.70 -33.60
N LEU A 296 -20.72 7.77 -33.64
CA LEU A 296 -20.83 6.65 -32.71
C LEU A 296 -19.58 5.76 -32.76
N ARG A 297 -19.02 5.51 -31.59
CA ARG A 297 -17.91 4.57 -31.37
C ARG A 297 -18.26 3.62 -30.26
N LEU A 298 -17.94 2.36 -30.45
CA LEU A 298 -18.07 1.31 -29.44
C LEU A 298 -16.67 0.88 -29.04
N GLY A 299 -16.38 0.92 -27.73
CA GLY A 299 -15.09 0.51 -27.18
C GLY A 299 -15.23 -0.71 -26.28
N LEU A 300 -14.27 -1.64 -26.40
CA LEU A 300 -14.11 -2.78 -25.53
C LEU A 300 -12.64 -2.88 -25.12
N ALA A 301 -12.39 -3.10 -23.85
CA ALA A 301 -11.04 -3.36 -23.34
C ALA A 301 -11.06 -4.59 -22.41
N ILE A 302 -10.05 -5.42 -22.54
CA ILE A 302 -9.84 -6.60 -21.70
C ILE A 302 -8.45 -6.47 -21.07
N HIS A 303 -8.39 -6.54 -19.74
CA HIS A 303 -7.14 -6.46 -19.00
C HIS A 303 -6.89 -7.77 -18.25
N THR A 304 -5.65 -8.23 -18.25
CA THR A 304 -5.24 -9.30 -17.34
C THR A 304 -5.18 -8.76 -15.90
N PRO A 305 -5.20 -9.62 -14.90
CA PRO A 305 -4.74 -9.23 -13.57
C PRO A 305 -3.31 -8.69 -13.63
N THR A 306 -2.98 -7.75 -12.74
CA THR A 306 -1.59 -7.29 -12.57
C THR A 306 -0.85 -8.26 -11.65
N PHE A 307 0.27 -8.79 -12.12
CA PHE A 307 1.10 -9.72 -11.37
C PHE A 307 2.21 -8.94 -10.68
N TYR A 308 2.22 -8.92 -9.36
CA TYR A 308 3.21 -8.22 -8.56
C TYR A 308 4.17 -9.18 -7.86
N LYS A 309 5.45 -8.81 -7.81
CA LYS A 309 6.44 -9.39 -6.90
C LYS A 309 6.89 -8.29 -5.96
N LEU A 310 6.46 -8.37 -4.70
CA LEU A 310 6.68 -7.33 -3.71
C LEU A 310 7.55 -7.87 -2.56
N THR A 311 8.43 -7.01 -2.07
CA THR A 311 9.23 -7.25 -0.86
C THR A 311 8.74 -6.32 0.24
N TYR A 312 8.36 -6.89 1.36
CA TYR A 312 7.98 -6.19 2.57
C TYR A 312 9.15 -6.13 3.53
N THR A 313 9.40 -4.95 4.07
CA THR A 313 10.39 -4.76 5.13
C THR A 313 9.73 -3.96 6.24
N THR A 314 9.71 -4.52 7.43
CA THR A 314 9.20 -3.84 8.63
C THR A 314 10.34 -3.66 9.61
N ARG A 315 10.40 -2.48 10.22
CA ARG A 315 11.28 -2.18 11.34
C ARG A 315 10.43 -1.54 12.42
N ALA A 316 10.71 -1.88 13.66
CA ALA A 316 10.07 -1.23 14.80
C ALA A 316 11.11 -1.04 15.89
N ALA A 317 10.97 0.03 16.65
CA ALA A 317 11.75 0.31 17.84
C ALA A 317 10.80 0.82 18.92
N ILE A 318 11.08 0.46 20.16
CA ILE A 318 10.36 0.91 21.33
C ILE A 318 11.31 1.64 22.25
N GLN A 319 10.83 2.73 22.84
CA GLN A 319 11.52 3.47 23.91
C GLN A 319 10.56 3.53 25.09
N SER A 320 11.05 3.18 26.25
CA SER A 320 10.29 3.20 27.50
C SER A 320 11.05 4.01 28.55
N ASN A 321 10.33 4.87 29.23
CA ASN A 321 10.80 5.63 30.38
C ASN A 321 9.87 5.33 31.57
N ILE A 322 9.80 4.04 31.93
CA ILE A 322 8.96 3.58 33.02
C ILE A 322 9.84 3.33 34.24
N TRP A 323 9.42 3.89 35.36
CA TRP A 323 10.09 3.74 36.63
C TRP A 323 9.70 2.41 37.28
N TYR A 324 10.70 1.62 37.58
CA TYR A 324 10.54 0.35 38.26
C TYR A 324 11.02 0.47 39.71
N VAL A 325 10.18 0.08 40.67
CA VAL A 325 10.59 -0.05 42.04
C VAL A 325 11.09 -1.45 42.29
N ASN A 326 12.36 -1.59 42.67
CA ASN A 326 12.87 -2.87 43.09
C ASN A 326 12.23 -3.24 44.43
N ASN A 327 11.38 -4.25 44.45
CA ASN A 327 10.63 -4.69 45.64
C ASN A 327 11.53 -5.19 46.78
N GLU A 328 12.80 -5.56 46.51
CA GLU A 328 13.75 -6.04 47.49
C GLU A 328 14.54 -4.88 48.14
N THR A 329 14.86 -3.85 47.37
CA THR A 329 15.70 -2.72 47.86
C THR A 329 14.93 -1.45 48.07
N GLY A 330 13.71 -1.32 47.52
CA GLY A 330 12.91 -0.11 47.53
C GLY A 330 13.49 1.02 46.67
N GLU A 331 14.51 0.76 45.84
CA GLU A 331 15.13 1.75 44.99
C GLU A 331 14.31 1.93 43.70
N GLU A 332 14.07 3.18 43.32
CA GLU A 332 13.48 3.53 42.04
C GLU A 332 14.57 3.48 40.96
N LEU A 333 14.39 2.61 39.97
CA LEU A 333 15.30 2.46 38.84
C LEU A 333 14.59 2.94 37.56
N SER A 334 15.12 3.98 36.93
CA SER A 334 14.69 4.39 35.59
C SER A 334 15.39 3.52 34.57
N LEU A 335 14.62 2.78 33.80
CA LEU A 335 15.11 1.95 32.70
C LEU A 335 14.78 2.62 31.36
N ILE A 336 15.77 3.29 30.77
CA ILE A 336 15.66 3.70 29.36
C ILE A 336 16.04 2.47 28.53
N HIS A 337 15.05 1.77 28.01
CA HIS A 337 15.25 0.64 27.12
C HIS A 337 14.99 1.05 25.66
N ILE A 338 15.98 0.82 24.79
CA ILE A 338 15.85 0.93 23.35
C ILE A 338 15.98 -0.50 22.81
N SER A 339 14.89 -1.06 22.29
CA SER A 339 14.89 -2.34 21.61
C SER A 339 14.64 -2.16 20.13
N GLU A 340 15.60 -2.57 19.28
CA GLU A 340 15.46 -2.61 17.84
C GLU A 340 15.38 -4.07 17.37
N PRO A 341 14.22 -4.57 16.95
CA PRO A 341 14.15 -5.91 16.38
C PRO A 341 14.79 -5.96 15.03
N THR A 342 15.51 -7.02 14.82
CA THR A 342 16.18 -7.36 13.58
C THR A 342 15.19 -7.59 12.45
N ARG A 343 15.60 -7.25 11.27
CA ARG A 343 14.97 -7.32 9.95
C ARG A 343 14.20 -8.63 9.72
N LEU A 344 12.87 -8.57 9.67
CA LEU A 344 12.03 -9.58 9.02
C LEU A 344 11.92 -9.24 7.54
N GLY A 345 12.74 -9.88 6.72
CA GLY A 345 12.60 -9.87 5.27
C GLY A 345 11.76 -11.07 4.84
N MET A 346 10.62 -10.79 4.27
CA MET A 346 9.83 -11.80 3.55
C MET A 346 9.81 -11.49 2.07
#